data_38077a50fcc7547556831b8511ad28bc
#
_entry.id   38077a50fcc7547556831b8511ad28bc
#
_cell.length_a   1.000
_cell.length_b   1.000
_cell.length_c   1.000
_cell.angle_alpha   90.00
_cell.angle_beta   90.00
_cell.angle_gamma   90.00
#
_symmetry.space_group_name_H-M   'P 1'
#
loop_
_entity.id
_entity.type
_entity.pdbx_description
1 polymer ?
#
loop_
_entity_poly.entity_id
_entity_poly.type
_entity_poly.pdbx_seq_one_letter_code
_entity_poly.pdbx_strand_id
1 'polypeptide(L)'
;MSRRSRAKNVTSRKTKTRYSGDIVLIICEGIQTEPNYLTELKDYLCLDQAAIHIVPSQGSAPNSVVKHAKNAIKEACEKGNPYGKVYCVIDKDQHPTYISSLQSIKDFNESARKKCDTVLCAIPSVPCFEYWILMHYNQSTQNFGTSGHSPCGQLISTALRTHVPGYQKADRSFAKKLIAQRLKIARVNSAITLKRAQSAGTDDPSTKMHLLVDELEHLKINKHFKEDRKGCPQ
;
A
#
# COMPACT_ATOMS: atom_id res chain seq x y z
N MET A 1 -23.82 54.84 39.83
CA MET A 1 -23.63 54.56 38.39
C MET A 1 -22.82 53.27 38.24
N SER A 2 -23.51 52.16 37.91
CA SER A 2 -22.89 50.82 37.84
C SER A 2 -22.48 50.54 36.42
N ARG A 3 -21.18 50.27 36.18
CA ARG A 3 -20.63 49.85 34.86
C ARG A 3 -20.80 48.31 34.74
N ARG A 4 -21.74 47.88 33.89
CA ARG A 4 -21.87 46.50 33.45
C ARG A 4 -20.69 46.12 32.54
N SER A 5 -19.85 45.19 32.96
CA SER A 5 -18.82 44.57 32.12
C SER A 5 -19.48 43.60 31.15
N ARG A 6 -19.22 43.84 29.86
CA ARG A 6 -19.69 43.00 28.74
C ARG A 6 -18.74 41.81 28.58
N ALA A 7 -19.20 40.63 28.99
CA ALA A 7 -18.46 39.40 28.75
C ALA A 7 -18.33 39.15 27.24
N LYS A 8 -17.07 39.05 26.74
CA LYS A 8 -16.77 38.62 25.38
C LYS A 8 -17.02 37.09 25.25
N ASN A 9 -18.06 36.71 24.51
CA ASN A 9 -18.24 35.35 24.06
C ASN A 9 -17.07 34.97 23.14
N VAL A 10 -16.11 34.25 23.64
CA VAL A 10 -15.08 33.56 22.84
C VAL A 10 -15.78 32.37 22.20
N THR A 11 -16.24 32.51 20.96
CA THR A 11 -16.67 31.41 20.13
C THR A 11 -15.44 30.53 19.83
N SER A 12 -15.29 29.48 20.63
CA SER A 12 -14.35 28.39 20.35
C SER A 12 -14.70 27.83 18.95
N ARG A 13 -13.83 28.08 17.96
CA ARG A 13 -13.87 27.37 16.68
C ARG A 13 -13.79 25.87 17.00
N LYS A 14 -14.88 25.15 16.81
CA LYS A 14 -14.87 23.69 16.82
C LYS A 14 -13.89 23.26 15.71
N THR A 15 -12.68 22.89 16.10
CA THR A 15 -11.75 22.17 15.23
C THR A 15 -12.51 20.93 14.77
N LYS A 16 -12.73 20.78 13.46
CA LYS A 16 -13.30 19.54 12.90
C LYS A 16 -12.39 18.41 13.35
N THR A 17 -12.84 17.65 14.34
CA THR A 17 -12.17 16.42 14.78
C THR A 17 -12.19 15.49 13.56
N ARG A 18 -11.04 15.26 12.94
CA ARG A 18 -10.92 14.20 11.91
C ARG A 18 -11.32 12.91 12.59
N TYR A 19 -12.29 12.20 12.01
CA TYR A 19 -12.63 10.87 12.49
C TYR A 19 -11.40 9.98 12.33
N SER A 20 -11.02 9.27 13.38
CA SER A 20 -9.83 8.43 13.44
C SER A 20 -9.78 7.33 12.37
N GLY A 21 -10.91 7.05 11.69
CA GLY A 21 -10.99 6.08 10.59
C GLY A 21 -10.56 6.58 9.21
N ASP A 22 -10.21 7.86 9.07
CA ASP A 22 -9.92 8.47 7.76
C ASP A 22 -8.42 8.47 7.40
N ILE A 23 -7.55 7.97 8.30
CA ILE A 23 -6.11 7.96 8.11
C ILE A 23 -5.67 6.57 7.65
N VAL A 24 -4.95 6.54 6.52
CA VAL A 24 -4.36 5.33 5.96
C VAL A 24 -2.84 5.37 6.13
N LEU A 25 -2.26 4.25 6.56
CA LEU A 25 -0.82 4.06 6.62
C LEU A 25 -0.42 2.98 5.59
N ILE A 26 0.60 3.27 4.79
CA ILE A 26 1.20 2.33 3.84
C ILE A 26 2.65 2.13 4.24
N ILE A 27 3.02 0.90 4.57
CA ILE A 27 4.39 0.54 4.93
C ILE A 27 4.97 -0.31 3.80
N CYS A 28 6.08 0.14 3.23
CA CYS A 28 6.76 -0.48 2.11
C CYS A 28 7.97 -1.26 2.59
N GLU A 29 8.24 -2.42 1.98
CA GLU A 29 9.45 -3.19 2.25
C GLU A 29 10.69 -2.44 1.78
N GLY A 30 10.66 -1.93 0.55
CA GLY A 30 11.73 -1.12 -0.01
C GLY A 30 11.80 0.29 0.57
N ILE A 31 13.01 0.85 0.56
CA ILE A 31 13.26 2.19 1.12
C ILE A 31 13.04 3.32 0.12
N GLN A 32 12.96 3.03 -1.18
CA GLN A 32 12.87 4.06 -2.23
C GLN A 32 11.86 3.74 -3.33
N THR A 33 11.93 2.58 -4.00
CA THR A 33 11.15 2.30 -5.21
C THR A 33 9.65 2.37 -4.94
N GLU A 34 9.15 1.61 -3.98
CA GLU A 34 7.74 1.57 -3.60
C GLU A 34 7.27 2.91 -2.99
N PRO A 35 7.98 3.51 -1.99
CA PRO A 35 7.58 4.80 -1.45
C PRO A 35 7.55 5.90 -2.51
N ASN A 36 8.52 5.95 -3.43
CA ASN A 36 8.55 6.92 -4.51
C ASN A 36 7.35 6.74 -5.46
N TYR A 37 7.09 5.51 -5.90
CA TYR A 37 5.95 5.21 -6.76
C TYR A 37 4.63 5.58 -6.09
N LEU A 38 4.42 5.18 -4.85
CA LEU A 38 3.19 5.45 -4.11
C LEU A 38 3.00 6.94 -3.79
N THR A 39 4.09 7.67 -3.59
CA THR A 39 4.04 9.14 -3.42
C THR A 39 3.58 9.80 -4.71
N GLU A 40 4.15 9.44 -5.86
CA GLU A 40 3.71 9.95 -7.17
C GLU A 40 2.26 9.53 -7.48
N LEU A 41 1.85 8.33 -7.09
CA LEU A 41 0.46 7.86 -7.23
C LEU A 41 -0.50 8.70 -6.37
N LYS A 42 -0.14 8.97 -5.11
CA LYS A 42 -0.92 9.81 -4.20
C LYS A 42 -1.11 11.22 -4.78
N ASP A 43 -0.04 11.80 -5.32
CA ASP A 43 -0.07 13.11 -5.95
C ASP A 43 -0.91 13.10 -7.24
N TYR A 44 -0.77 12.09 -8.09
CA TYR A 44 -1.57 11.90 -9.30
C TYR A 44 -3.08 11.77 -9.00
N LEU A 45 -3.42 11.05 -7.94
CA LEU A 45 -4.80 10.89 -7.50
C LEU A 45 -5.34 12.12 -6.73
N CYS A 46 -4.51 13.13 -6.45
CA CYS A 46 -4.86 14.32 -5.66
C CYS A 46 -5.41 13.98 -4.27
N LEU A 47 -4.80 13.00 -3.58
CA LEU A 47 -5.23 12.56 -2.26
C LEU A 47 -4.72 13.50 -1.16
N ASP A 48 -5.47 13.59 -0.05
CA ASP A 48 -5.08 14.42 1.11
C ASP A 48 -3.75 13.91 1.72
N GLN A 49 -2.75 14.79 1.70
CA GLN A 49 -1.40 14.49 2.20
C GLN A 49 -1.38 14.09 3.68
N ALA A 50 -2.29 14.63 4.48
CA ALA A 50 -2.38 14.33 5.89
C ALA A 50 -3.23 13.09 6.21
N ALA A 51 -3.94 12.54 5.23
CA ALA A 51 -4.76 11.34 5.39
C ALA A 51 -4.02 10.07 4.95
N ILE A 52 -2.97 10.17 4.11
CA ILE A 52 -2.23 9.02 3.59
C ILE A 52 -0.75 9.15 3.91
N HIS A 53 -0.30 8.29 4.81
CA HIS A 53 1.09 8.21 5.23
C HIS A 53 1.77 7.03 4.52
N ILE A 54 2.88 7.30 3.84
CA ILE A 54 3.70 6.30 3.15
C ILE A 54 5.07 6.32 3.81
N VAL A 55 5.48 5.17 4.36
CA VAL A 55 6.74 5.05 5.08
C VAL A 55 7.49 3.78 4.67
N PRO A 56 8.83 3.82 4.57
CA PRO A 56 9.62 2.61 4.44
C PRO A 56 9.60 1.81 5.74
N SER A 57 9.76 0.50 5.63
CA SER A 57 9.94 -0.36 6.80
C SER A 57 11.31 -0.13 7.44
N GLN A 58 11.42 -0.52 8.71
CA GLN A 58 12.69 -0.51 9.45
C GLN A 58 13.59 -1.72 9.12
N GLY A 59 13.21 -2.57 8.16
CA GLY A 59 13.96 -3.73 7.69
C GLY A 59 13.39 -4.22 6.36
N SER A 60 14.21 -4.98 5.61
CA SER A 60 13.98 -5.40 4.23
C SER A 60 13.39 -6.80 4.11
N ALA A 61 12.55 -7.23 5.04
CA ALA A 61 11.90 -8.53 4.99
C ALA A 61 10.41 -8.42 5.33
N PRO A 62 9.54 -9.28 4.79
CA PRO A 62 8.10 -9.26 5.03
C PRO A 62 7.70 -9.19 6.51
N ASN A 63 8.37 -9.94 7.38
CA ASN A 63 8.10 -9.94 8.81
C ASN A 63 8.46 -8.59 9.49
N SER A 64 9.47 -7.89 9.00
CA SER A 64 9.85 -6.55 9.49
C SER A 64 8.76 -5.53 9.16
N VAL A 65 8.20 -5.58 7.94
CA VAL A 65 7.08 -4.73 7.52
C VAL A 65 5.87 -4.96 8.42
N VAL A 66 5.49 -6.22 8.63
CA VAL A 66 4.32 -6.57 9.48
C VAL A 66 4.54 -6.17 10.94
N LYS A 67 5.75 -6.38 11.47
CA LYS A 67 6.10 -5.93 12.83
C LYS A 67 6.00 -4.41 12.97
N HIS A 68 6.54 -3.67 12.01
CA HIS A 68 6.43 -2.20 11.98
C HIS A 68 4.96 -1.76 11.96
N ALA A 69 4.14 -2.38 11.10
CA ALA A 69 2.70 -2.07 11.00
C ALA A 69 1.98 -2.29 12.33
N LYS A 70 2.19 -3.43 12.98
CA LYS A 70 1.57 -3.74 14.27
C LYS A 70 1.97 -2.75 15.37
N ASN A 71 3.25 -2.35 15.41
CA ASN A 71 3.73 -1.35 16.36
C ASN A 71 3.10 0.03 16.10
N ALA A 72 3.05 0.47 14.84
CA ALA A 72 2.44 1.74 14.45
C ALA A 72 0.93 1.77 14.79
N ILE A 73 0.22 0.68 14.57
CA ILE A 73 -1.19 0.55 14.95
C ILE A 73 -1.34 0.67 16.48
N LYS A 74 -0.52 -0.06 17.24
CA LYS A 74 -0.56 -0.02 18.70
C LYS A 74 -0.34 1.40 19.22
N GLU A 75 0.71 2.07 18.77
CA GLU A 75 1.01 3.46 19.16
C GLU A 75 -0.11 4.45 18.80
N ALA A 76 -0.68 4.32 17.60
CA ALA A 76 -1.77 5.17 17.15
C ALA A 76 -3.05 4.97 17.99
N CYS A 77 -3.35 3.74 18.37
CA CYS A 77 -4.45 3.42 19.25
C CYS A 77 -4.25 3.97 20.67
N GLU A 78 -3.05 3.84 21.23
CA GLU A 78 -2.70 4.39 22.55
C GLU A 78 -2.78 5.92 22.58
N LYS A 79 -2.48 6.59 21.47
CA LYS A 79 -2.61 8.05 21.30
C LYS A 79 -4.05 8.51 21.00
N GLY A 80 -5.04 7.58 20.93
CA GLY A 80 -6.42 7.89 20.62
C GLY A 80 -6.68 8.34 19.17
N ASN A 81 -5.76 8.08 18.25
CA ASN A 81 -5.84 8.46 16.84
C ASN A 81 -5.53 7.27 15.91
N PRO A 82 -6.34 6.18 15.96
CA PRO A 82 -6.08 4.96 15.21
C PRO A 82 -6.20 5.17 13.71
N TYR A 83 -5.42 4.40 12.95
CA TYR A 83 -5.58 4.29 11.50
C TYR A 83 -6.88 3.57 11.15
N GLY A 84 -7.52 3.93 10.03
CA GLY A 84 -8.62 3.15 9.48
C GLY A 84 -8.12 1.86 8.85
N LYS A 85 -7.14 1.98 7.95
CA LYS A 85 -6.49 0.84 7.29
C LYS A 85 -4.97 1.02 7.30
N VAL A 86 -4.25 -0.11 7.41
CA VAL A 86 -2.78 -0.15 7.27
C VAL A 86 -2.46 -1.19 6.21
N TYR A 87 -1.69 -0.80 5.20
CA TYR A 87 -1.26 -1.65 4.10
C TYR A 87 0.21 -1.99 4.25
N CYS A 88 0.53 -3.28 4.15
CA CYS A 88 1.88 -3.81 4.09
C CYS A 88 2.19 -4.15 2.64
N VAL A 89 3.00 -3.34 1.95
CA VAL A 89 3.53 -3.64 0.61
C VAL A 89 4.76 -4.50 0.78
N ILE A 90 4.68 -5.75 0.36
CA ILE A 90 5.68 -6.79 0.62
C ILE A 90 6.01 -7.58 -0.64
N ASP A 91 7.25 -7.98 -0.75
CA ASP A 91 7.76 -8.84 -1.81
C ASP A 91 7.86 -10.30 -1.31
N LYS A 92 7.58 -11.26 -2.20
CA LYS A 92 7.82 -12.68 -1.88
C LYS A 92 9.30 -12.99 -2.01
N ASP A 93 9.89 -12.65 -3.15
CA ASP A 93 11.22 -13.01 -3.59
C ASP A 93 11.65 -14.40 -3.04
N GLN A 94 12.79 -14.50 -2.36
CA GLN A 94 13.27 -15.71 -1.67
C GLN A 94 13.13 -15.61 -0.14
N HIS A 95 12.24 -14.75 0.35
CA HIS A 95 12.08 -14.52 1.79
C HIS A 95 11.35 -15.68 2.49
N PRO A 96 12.02 -16.42 3.40
CA PRO A 96 11.40 -17.54 4.11
C PRO A 96 10.25 -17.12 5.03
N THR A 97 10.19 -15.83 5.38
CA THR A 97 9.18 -15.27 6.28
C THR A 97 7.90 -14.80 5.58
N TYR A 98 7.82 -14.91 4.24
CA TYR A 98 6.68 -14.42 3.48
C TYR A 98 5.34 -15.03 3.94
N ILE A 99 5.24 -16.36 3.94
CA ILE A 99 4.00 -17.07 4.31
C ILE A 99 3.60 -16.77 5.77
N SER A 100 4.56 -16.83 6.69
CA SER A 100 4.28 -16.54 8.11
C SER A 100 3.87 -15.08 8.34
N SER A 101 4.35 -14.16 7.50
CA SER A 101 3.94 -12.75 7.54
C SER A 101 2.48 -12.57 7.11
N LEU A 102 2.05 -13.26 6.04
CA LEU A 102 0.64 -13.25 5.61
C LEU A 102 -0.28 -13.82 6.69
N GLN A 103 0.12 -14.95 7.30
CA GLN A 103 -0.63 -15.54 8.41
C GLN A 103 -0.70 -14.58 9.61
N SER A 104 0.40 -13.92 9.95
CA SER A 104 0.47 -12.93 11.03
C SER A 104 -0.45 -11.74 10.84
N ILE A 105 -0.69 -11.31 9.59
CA ILE A 105 -1.68 -10.27 9.25
C ILE A 105 -3.11 -10.79 9.49
N LYS A 106 -3.40 -12.01 9.06
CA LYS A 106 -4.70 -12.65 9.25
C LYS A 106 -5.02 -12.78 10.75
N ASP A 107 -4.10 -13.33 11.53
CA ASP A 107 -4.26 -13.51 12.99
C ASP A 107 -4.46 -12.16 13.69
N PHE A 108 -3.75 -11.12 13.27
CA PHE A 108 -3.94 -9.77 13.79
C PHE A 108 -5.37 -9.28 13.58
N ASN A 109 -5.92 -9.41 12.39
CA ASN A 109 -7.28 -8.94 12.10
C ASN A 109 -8.33 -9.71 12.88
N GLU A 110 -8.13 -11.00 13.12
CA GLU A 110 -9.04 -11.82 13.93
C GLU A 110 -9.02 -11.41 15.40
N SER A 111 -7.85 -11.04 15.94
CA SER A 111 -7.68 -10.67 17.35
C SER A 111 -7.91 -9.19 17.64
N ALA A 112 -7.57 -8.28 16.73
CA ALA A 112 -7.52 -6.83 16.97
C ALA A 112 -8.89 -6.14 16.91
N ARG A 113 -9.88 -6.72 16.27
CA ARG A 113 -11.25 -6.15 16.14
C ARG A 113 -11.91 -5.79 17.46
N LYS A 114 -11.41 -6.34 18.57
CA LYS A 114 -11.88 -6.05 19.93
C LYS A 114 -11.19 -4.86 20.61
N LYS A 115 -10.03 -4.40 20.08
CA LYS A 115 -9.21 -3.36 20.72
C LYS A 115 -9.14 -2.07 19.91
N CYS A 116 -9.15 -2.17 18.60
CA CYS A 116 -8.95 -1.06 17.68
C CYS A 116 -9.56 -1.46 16.32
N ASP A 117 -10.38 -0.62 15.75
CA ASP A 117 -11.07 -0.89 14.46
C ASP A 117 -10.13 -0.84 13.23
N THR A 118 -8.82 -0.80 13.43
CA THR A 118 -7.84 -0.77 12.34
C THR A 118 -7.80 -2.11 11.61
N VAL A 119 -7.86 -2.08 10.29
CA VAL A 119 -7.67 -3.26 9.43
C VAL A 119 -6.26 -3.28 8.89
N LEU A 120 -5.56 -4.41 9.02
CA LEU A 120 -4.21 -4.63 8.49
C LEU A 120 -4.30 -5.47 7.21
N CYS A 121 -3.77 -4.96 6.09
CA CYS A 121 -3.88 -5.58 4.78
C CYS A 121 -2.51 -5.90 4.18
N ALA A 122 -2.36 -7.07 3.55
CA ALA A 122 -1.19 -7.40 2.75
C ALA A 122 -1.40 -7.01 1.29
N ILE A 123 -0.40 -6.36 0.70
CA ILE A 123 -0.30 -6.05 -0.73
C ILE A 123 0.98 -6.71 -1.27
N PRO A 124 0.93 -8.03 -1.51
CA PRO A 124 2.08 -8.76 -1.99
C PRO A 124 2.35 -8.52 -3.47
N SER A 125 3.63 -8.59 -3.85
CA SER A 125 4.11 -8.75 -5.22
C SER A 125 5.03 -9.96 -5.32
N VAL A 126 4.83 -10.77 -6.34
CA VAL A 126 5.56 -12.01 -6.59
C VAL A 126 6.11 -11.99 -8.02
N PRO A 127 7.42 -12.02 -8.17
CA PRO A 127 8.44 -12.14 -7.13
C PRO A 127 8.65 -10.85 -6.32
N CYS A 128 8.52 -9.65 -6.92
CA CYS A 128 8.81 -8.38 -6.27
C CYS A 128 8.00 -7.23 -6.89
N PHE A 129 8.13 -6.03 -6.33
CA PHE A 129 7.42 -4.83 -6.76
C PHE A 129 7.63 -4.49 -8.25
N GLU A 130 8.78 -4.84 -8.82
CA GLU A 130 9.03 -4.63 -10.25
C GLU A 130 8.07 -5.43 -11.15
N TYR A 131 7.42 -6.47 -10.63
CA TYR A 131 6.35 -7.13 -11.37
C TYR A 131 5.14 -6.19 -11.57
N TRP A 132 4.81 -5.36 -10.57
CA TRP A 132 3.82 -4.30 -10.76
C TRP A 132 4.26 -3.28 -11.83
N ILE A 133 5.55 -2.91 -11.86
CA ILE A 133 6.08 -2.02 -12.90
C ILE A 133 5.93 -2.68 -14.30
N LEU A 134 6.19 -3.99 -14.40
CA LEU A 134 6.00 -4.74 -15.66
C LEU A 134 4.54 -4.75 -16.13
N MET A 135 3.58 -4.77 -15.21
CA MET A 135 2.14 -4.74 -15.56
C MET A 135 1.72 -3.49 -16.31
N HIS A 136 2.48 -2.41 -16.24
CA HIS A 136 2.25 -1.22 -17.06
C HIS A 136 2.52 -1.47 -18.56
N TYR A 137 3.18 -2.55 -18.91
CA TYR A 137 3.58 -2.85 -20.28
C TYR A 137 2.91 -4.11 -20.85
N ASN A 138 2.92 -5.20 -20.12
CA ASN A 138 2.35 -6.46 -20.61
C ASN A 138 1.78 -7.34 -19.49
N GLN A 139 1.06 -8.42 -19.89
CA GLN A 139 0.49 -9.45 -19.02
C GLN A 139 1.44 -10.66 -18.96
N SER A 140 2.68 -10.49 -18.48
CA SER A 140 3.59 -11.63 -18.34
C SER A 140 3.09 -12.59 -17.27
N THR A 141 3.00 -13.88 -17.60
CA THR A 141 2.76 -15.00 -16.68
C THR A 141 3.99 -15.90 -16.57
N GLN A 142 5.14 -15.41 -17.03
CA GLN A 142 6.40 -16.14 -16.96
C GLN A 142 6.86 -16.24 -15.52
N ASN A 143 7.22 -17.45 -15.07
CA ASN A 143 7.90 -17.65 -13.80
C ASN A 143 9.34 -17.15 -13.86
N PHE A 144 9.80 -16.54 -12.78
CA PHE A 144 11.14 -16.00 -12.62
C PHE A 144 11.89 -16.81 -11.55
N GLY A 145 13.23 -16.89 -11.64
CA GLY A 145 14.05 -17.59 -10.66
C GLY A 145 14.53 -18.99 -11.11
N THR A 146 14.38 -19.30 -12.41
CA THR A 146 14.78 -20.62 -12.96
C THR A 146 16.25 -20.71 -13.38
N SER A 147 17.02 -19.62 -13.36
CA SER A 147 18.35 -19.49 -13.98
C SER A 147 19.49 -19.17 -13.02
N GLY A 148 19.36 -19.50 -11.73
CA GLY A 148 20.40 -19.23 -10.73
C GLY A 148 20.52 -17.77 -10.28
N HIS A 149 19.71 -16.88 -10.83
CA HIS A 149 19.56 -15.47 -10.37
C HIS A 149 18.40 -15.37 -9.39
N SER A 150 18.38 -14.30 -8.58
CA SER A 150 17.18 -14.00 -7.80
C SER A 150 16.00 -13.77 -8.74
N PRO A 151 14.79 -14.21 -8.36
CA PRO A 151 13.59 -14.04 -9.19
C PRO A 151 13.37 -12.57 -9.61
N CYS A 152 13.57 -11.62 -8.70
CA CYS A 152 13.48 -10.19 -9.00
C CYS A 152 14.58 -9.73 -9.99
N GLY A 153 15.81 -10.19 -9.80
CA GLY A 153 16.92 -9.88 -10.71
C GLY A 153 16.65 -10.39 -12.13
N GLN A 154 16.13 -11.61 -12.27
CA GLN A 154 15.75 -12.17 -13.56
C GLN A 154 14.61 -11.37 -14.20
N LEU A 155 13.55 -11.05 -13.46
CA LEU A 155 12.43 -10.23 -13.95
C LEU A 155 12.93 -8.91 -14.52
N ILE A 156 13.80 -8.20 -13.79
CA ILE A 156 14.35 -6.91 -14.24
C ILE A 156 15.18 -7.08 -15.50
N SER A 157 16.09 -8.05 -15.54
CA SER A 157 17.05 -8.21 -16.64
C SER A 157 16.42 -8.73 -17.93
N THR A 158 15.44 -9.64 -17.83
CA THR A 158 14.87 -10.34 -19.01
C THR A 158 13.54 -9.76 -19.47
N ALA A 159 12.67 -9.32 -18.56
CA ALA A 159 11.33 -8.87 -18.90
C ALA A 159 11.18 -7.34 -18.84
N LEU A 160 11.57 -6.72 -17.72
CA LEU A 160 11.33 -5.29 -17.55
C LEU A 160 12.22 -4.43 -18.45
N ARG A 161 13.50 -4.75 -18.59
CA ARG A 161 14.44 -4.00 -19.46
C ARG A 161 14.14 -4.08 -20.95
N THR A 162 13.36 -5.06 -21.41
CA THR A 162 12.87 -5.07 -22.81
C THR A 162 11.91 -3.91 -23.08
N HIS A 163 11.20 -3.45 -22.09
CA HIS A 163 10.28 -2.30 -22.19
C HIS A 163 10.92 -0.99 -21.71
N VAL A 164 11.88 -1.08 -20.80
CA VAL A 164 12.58 0.04 -20.17
C VAL A 164 14.08 -0.24 -20.13
N PRO A 165 14.81 -0.05 -21.26
CA PRO A 165 16.22 -0.42 -21.34
C PRO A 165 17.13 0.20 -20.27
N GLY A 166 16.80 1.41 -19.82
CA GLY A 166 17.54 2.13 -18.77
C GLY A 166 16.91 2.05 -17.39
N TYR A 167 16.05 1.04 -17.09
CA TYR A 167 15.37 0.97 -15.80
C TYR A 167 16.34 1.04 -14.61
N GLN A 168 16.07 2.00 -13.75
CA GLN A 168 16.74 2.18 -12.47
C GLN A 168 15.70 2.19 -11.36
N LYS A 169 16.00 1.45 -10.28
CA LYS A 169 15.18 1.50 -9.06
C LYS A 169 15.16 2.93 -8.52
N ALA A 170 14.08 3.30 -7.86
CA ALA A 170 13.93 4.58 -7.16
C ALA A 170 13.81 5.85 -8.04
N ASP A 171 13.76 5.74 -9.37
CA ASP A 171 13.55 6.91 -10.25
C ASP A 171 12.11 7.44 -10.14
N ARG A 172 11.94 8.57 -9.44
CA ARG A 172 10.63 9.24 -9.27
C ARG A 172 10.09 9.82 -10.58
N SER A 173 10.94 10.33 -11.44
CA SER A 173 10.52 10.93 -12.71
C SER A 173 9.93 9.87 -13.63
N PHE A 174 10.52 8.68 -13.63
CA PHE A 174 10.00 7.50 -14.31
C PHE A 174 8.65 7.07 -13.73
N ALA A 175 8.53 6.94 -12.40
CA ALA A 175 7.28 6.57 -11.74
C ALA A 175 6.13 7.52 -12.10
N LYS A 176 6.37 8.82 -12.03
CA LYS A 176 5.39 9.86 -12.40
C LYS A 176 4.90 9.72 -13.84
N LYS A 177 5.82 9.54 -14.80
CA LYS A 177 5.50 9.35 -16.22
C LYS A 177 4.72 8.07 -16.45
N LEU A 178 5.14 6.99 -15.79
CA LEU A 178 4.52 5.67 -15.90
C LEU A 178 3.07 5.70 -15.43
N ILE A 179 2.81 6.27 -14.26
CA ILE A 179 1.46 6.41 -13.69
C ILE A 179 0.58 7.23 -14.63
N ALA A 180 1.02 8.41 -15.05
CA ALA A 180 0.23 9.28 -15.90
C ALA A 180 -0.19 8.63 -17.23
N GLN A 181 0.67 7.80 -17.82
CA GLN A 181 0.44 7.22 -19.14
C GLN A 181 -0.17 5.82 -19.12
N ARG A 182 0.11 5.00 -18.09
CA ARG A 182 -0.13 3.55 -18.15
C ARG A 182 -0.79 2.94 -16.92
N LEU A 183 -1.21 3.72 -15.92
CA LEU A 183 -1.83 3.18 -14.70
C LEU A 183 -3.05 2.30 -14.98
N LYS A 184 -3.91 2.72 -15.92
CA LYS A 184 -5.10 1.94 -16.30
C LYS A 184 -4.73 0.57 -16.89
N ILE A 185 -3.67 0.53 -17.70
CA ILE A 185 -3.16 -0.72 -18.29
C ILE A 185 -2.63 -1.63 -17.19
N ALA A 186 -1.84 -1.10 -16.26
CA ALA A 186 -1.29 -1.86 -15.14
C ALA A 186 -2.38 -2.51 -14.28
N ARG A 187 -3.44 -1.78 -13.97
CA ARG A 187 -4.59 -2.30 -13.20
C ARG A 187 -5.25 -3.49 -13.89
N VAL A 188 -5.57 -3.36 -15.18
CA VAL A 188 -6.19 -4.44 -15.96
C VAL A 188 -5.27 -5.65 -16.04
N ASN A 189 -3.99 -5.44 -16.40
CA ASN A 189 -3.01 -6.51 -16.53
C ASN A 189 -2.81 -7.25 -15.21
N SER A 190 -2.65 -6.52 -14.11
CA SER A 190 -2.47 -7.09 -12.77
C SER A 190 -3.69 -7.90 -12.31
N ALA A 191 -4.91 -7.41 -12.54
CA ALA A 191 -6.14 -8.15 -12.21
C ALA A 191 -6.24 -9.46 -12.99
N ILE A 192 -5.93 -9.43 -14.30
CA ILE A 192 -5.94 -10.63 -15.15
C ILE A 192 -4.87 -11.63 -14.70
N THR A 193 -3.64 -11.20 -14.45
CA THR A 193 -2.56 -12.10 -14.06
C THR A 193 -2.78 -12.68 -12.67
N LEU A 194 -3.30 -11.91 -11.71
CA LEU A 194 -3.68 -12.41 -10.39
C LEU A 194 -4.74 -13.51 -10.51
N LYS A 195 -5.81 -13.27 -11.30
CA LYS A 195 -6.86 -14.27 -11.53
C LYS A 195 -6.31 -15.55 -12.17
N ARG A 196 -5.40 -15.43 -13.14
CA ARG A 196 -4.74 -16.60 -13.78
C ARG A 196 -3.91 -17.39 -12.78
N ALA A 197 -3.10 -16.71 -11.96
CA ALA A 197 -2.30 -17.36 -10.92
C ALA A 197 -3.20 -18.10 -9.92
N GLN A 198 -4.26 -17.47 -9.43
CA GLN A 198 -5.24 -18.12 -8.54
C GLN A 198 -5.90 -19.33 -9.17
N SER A 199 -6.30 -19.26 -10.45
CA SER A 199 -6.89 -20.39 -11.17
C SER A 199 -5.91 -21.54 -11.37
N ALA A 200 -4.61 -21.26 -11.42
CA ALA A 200 -3.54 -22.26 -11.49
C ALA A 200 -3.08 -22.77 -10.10
N GLY A 201 -3.70 -22.34 -9.02
CA GLY A 201 -3.34 -22.73 -7.66
C GLY A 201 -1.99 -22.18 -7.19
N THR A 202 -1.53 -21.06 -7.76
CA THR A 202 -0.25 -20.44 -7.42
C THR A 202 -0.44 -18.95 -7.14
N ASP A 203 0.58 -18.30 -6.57
CA ASP A 203 0.71 -16.85 -6.47
C ASP A 203 1.82 -16.28 -7.37
N ASP A 204 2.55 -17.13 -8.10
CA ASP A 204 3.75 -16.78 -8.87
C ASP A 204 3.56 -16.94 -10.39
N PRO A 205 3.70 -15.85 -11.16
CA PRO A 205 3.84 -14.47 -10.71
C PRO A 205 2.49 -13.77 -10.49
N SER A 206 2.44 -12.85 -9.55
CA SER A 206 1.25 -12.01 -9.33
C SER A 206 1.57 -10.73 -8.55
N THR A 207 0.63 -9.79 -8.53
CA THR A 207 0.68 -8.65 -7.60
C THR A 207 -0.73 -8.18 -7.24
N LYS A 208 -0.90 -7.73 -5.99
CA LYS A 208 -2.14 -7.11 -5.51
C LYS A 208 -2.10 -5.57 -5.54
N MET A 209 -1.12 -4.98 -6.18
CA MET A 209 -0.98 -3.52 -6.24
C MET A 209 -2.19 -2.81 -6.87
N HIS A 210 -2.87 -3.42 -7.85
CA HIS A 210 -4.09 -2.85 -8.43
C HIS A 210 -5.19 -2.68 -7.40
N LEU A 211 -5.31 -3.59 -6.42
CA LEU A 211 -6.31 -3.49 -5.35
C LEU A 211 -6.00 -2.31 -4.42
N LEU A 212 -4.71 -2.04 -4.12
CA LEU A 212 -4.32 -0.85 -3.37
C LEU A 212 -4.65 0.43 -4.16
N VAL A 213 -4.40 0.44 -5.48
CA VAL A 213 -4.74 1.58 -6.34
C VAL A 213 -6.25 1.84 -6.32
N ASP A 214 -7.07 0.80 -6.44
CA ASP A 214 -8.54 0.89 -6.41
C ASP A 214 -9.03 1.45 -5.07
N GLU A 215 -8.48 0.97 -3.97
CA GLU A 215 -8.78 1.48 -2.63
C GLU A 215 -8.41 2.97 -2.49
N LEU A 216 -7.24 3.37 -2.99
CA LEU A 216 -6.81 4.78 -2.96
C LEU A 216 -7.68 5.68 -3.84
N GLU A 217 -8.15 5.19 -5.01
CA GLU A 217 -9.11 5.93 -5.83
C GLU A 217 -10.47 6.08 -5.15
N HIS A 218 -10.95 5.05 -4.45
CA HIS A 218 -12.18 5.15 -3.66
C HIS A 218 -12.10 6.20 -2.58
N LEU A 219 -10.92 6.43 -1.98
CA LEU A 219 -10.70 7.50 -1.01
C LEU A 219 -10.88 8.90 -1.61
N LYS A 220 -10.58 9.07 -2.90
CA LYS A 220 -10.81 10.31 -3.62
C LYS A 220 -12.30 10.62 -3.78
N ILE A 221 -13.11 9.57 -4.06
CA ILE A 221 -14.55 9.69 -4.37
C ILE A 221 -15.37 9.87 -3.08
N ASN A 222 -15.02 9.16 -2.03
CA ASN A 222 -15.76 9.13 -0.78
C ASN A 222 -15.07 9.98 0.28
N LYS A 223 -15.43 11.26 0.36
CA LYS A 223 -14.98 12.15 1.45
C LYS A 223 -15.43 11.69 2.86
N HIS A 224 -16.17 10.59 2.98
CA HIS A 224 -16.69 10.05 4.24
C HIS A 224 -16.43 8.54 4.35
N PHE A 225 -15.29 8.18 4.94
CA PHE A 225 -14.83 6.81 5.23
C PHE A 225 -15.77 5.94 6.09
N LYS A 226 -16.95 6.43 6.48
CA LYS A 226 -17.79 5.75 7.47
C LYS A 226 -18.53 4.52 6.95
N GLU A 227 -18.73 4.35 5.64
CA GLU A 227 -19.59 3.30 5.12
C GLU A 227 -18.86 2.08 4.52
N ASP A 228 -17.59 2.20 4.16
CA ASP A 228 -16.84 1.14 3.46
C ASP A 228 -15.72 0.47 4.30
N ARG A 229 -15.97 0.20 5.58
CA ARG A 229 -15.08 -0.70 6.37
C ARG A 229 -15.31 -2.17 5.98
N LYS A 230 -15.33 -2.45 4.72
CA LYS A 230 -15.25 -3.82 4.18
C LYS A 230 -13.79 -4.22 4.21
N GLY A 231 -13.49 -5.41 4.70
CA GLY A 231 -12.17 -6.00 4.92
C GLY A 231 -11.03 -5.65 3.94
N CYS A 232 -9.95 -6.44 3.92
CA CYS A 232 -8.84 -6.23 2.98
C CYS A 232 -9.25 -6.54 1.54
N PRO A 233 -8.67 -5.86 0.51
CA PRO A 233 -8.89 -6.20 -0.88
C PRO A 233 -8.39 -7.63 -1.18
N GLN A 234 -9.19 -8.38 -1.93
CA GLN A 234 -8.99 -9.82 -2.23
C GLN A 234 -8.27 -10.09 -3.54
#